data_878aacdf68d22705067656e51155ca71
#
_entry.id   878aacdf68d22705067656e51155ca71
#
_cell.length_a   1.000
_cell.length_b   1.000
_cell.length_c   1.000
_cell.angle_alpha   90.00
_cell.angle_beta   90.00
_cell.angle_gamma   90.00
#
_symmetry.space_group_name_H-M   'P 1'
#
loop_
_entity.id
_entity.type
_entity.pdbx_description
1 polymer ?
#
loop_
_entity_poly.entity_id
_entity_poly.type
_entity_poly.pdbx_seq_one_letter_code
_entity_poly.pdbx_strand_id
1 'polypeptide(L)'
;CCTHLSLTEEDRMKSLEIVKSLIASYKKPLFLAGDMNAEPESDFIKELQKDFQILSNPEKHTYPAPDPKETIDYIAASKQNATGFAVISARVVNEPMASDHRPILVELRTAEKADKIFRTKPYLQNPVGNGITVMWETTVPSYCWVEYGTDTTRLERARMIVDGQVVCNNKLHKIRIDGLQPGQKYYYRVCSQEMLLYQAYKKVFGNTAQSTFSEFTLPVADTESFTAIVFNDLHQHTLS
;
A
#
# COMPACT_ATOMS: atom_id res chain seq x y z
N CYS A 1 18.31 8.48 -11.22
CA CYS A 1 19.22 9.54 -11.60
C CYS A 1 20.03 9.95 -10.39
N CYS A 2 21.36 10.04 -10.51
CA CYS A 2 22.25 10.61 -9.49
C CYS A 2 22.78 11.94 -10.00
N THR A 3 22.93 12.90 -9.10
CA THR A 3 23.42 14.25 -9.45
C THR A 3 24.30 14.83 -8.35
N HIS A 4 25.14 15.74 -8.74
CA HIS A 4 25.83 16.70 -7.88
C HIS A 4 25.66 18.06 -8.56
N LEU A 5 24.86 18.92 -7.96
CA LEU A 5 24.46 20.18 -8.57
C LEU A 5 25.45 21.30 -8.25
N SER A 6 25.37 22.39 -9.04
CA SER A 6 26.20 23.56 -8.89
C SER A 6 26.01 24.27 -7.55
N LEU A 7 27.05 24.94 -7.08
CA LEU A 7 26.98 25.84 -5.93
C LEU A 7 26.14 27.09 -6.18
N THR A 8 25.93 27.47 -7.45
CA THR A 8 25.14 28.65 -7.80
C THR A 8 23.67 28.26 -8.01
N GLU A 9 22.74 29.04 -7.47
CA GLU A 9 21.30 28.76 -7.57
C GLU A 9 20.81 28.84 -9.02
N GLU A 10 21.32 29.77 -9.82
CA GLU A 10 20.95 29.92 -11.22
C GLU A 10 21.23 28.64 -12.02
N ASP A 11 22.39 28.02 -11.83
CA ASP A 11 22.76 26.79 -12.54
C ASP A 11 22.01 25.58 -12.00
N ARG A 12 21.67 25.54 -10.69
CA ARG A 12 20.78 24.53 -10.13
C ARG A 12 19.40 24.59 -10.78
N MET A 13 18.83 25.80 -10.93
CA MET A 13 17.54 25.98 -11.58
C MET A 13 17.55 25.53 -13.05
N LYS A 14 18.62 25.82 -13.81
CA LYS A 14 18.80 25.33 -15.18
C LYS A 14 18.86 23.80 -15.22
N SER A 15 19.59 23.19 -14.28
CA SER A 15 19.69 21.73 -14.14
C SER A 15 18.32 21.09 -13.83
N LEU A 16 17.50 21.74 -13.00
CA LEU A 16 16.16 21.28 -12.69
C LEU A 16 15.26 21.25 -13.93
N GLU A 17 15.32 22.26 -14.78
CA GLU A 17 14.55 22.27 -16.04
C GLU A 17 14.94 21.10 -16.97
N ILE A 18 16.23 20.76 -17.04
CA ILE A 18 16.70 19.57 -17.77
C ILE A 18 16.10 18.29 -17.16
N VAL A 19 16.14 18.14 -15.83
CA VAL A 19 15.57 16.99 -15.14
C VAL A 19 14.07 16.90 -15.38
N LYS A 20 13.33 18.01 -15.31
CA LYS A 20 11.88 18.06 -15.61
C LYS A 20 11.58 17.58 -17.04
N SER A 21 12.37 18.00 -18.02
CA SER A 21 12.21 17.58 -19.42
C SER A 21 12.44 16.08 -19.61
N LEU A 22 13.39 15.49 -18.88
CA LEU A 22 13.64 14.06 -18.89
C LEU A 22 12.49 13.26 -18.29
N ILE A 23 11.89 13.75 -17.19
CA ILE A 23 10.73 13.11 -16.54
C ILE A 23 9.55 13.03 -17.50
N ALA A 24 9.26 14.09 -18.21
CA ALA A 24 8.12 14.17 -19.14
C ALA A 24 8.13 13.06 -20.19
N SER A 25 9.31 12.60 -20.61
CA SER A 25 9.50 11.53 -21.59
C SER A 25 9.65 10.13 -20.99
N TYR A 26 9.91 10.01 -19.67
CA TYR A 26 10.28 8.75 -19.04
C TYR A 26 9.07 8.11 -18.33
N LYS A 27 8.73 6.88 -18.72
CA LYS A 27 7.52 6.17 -18.25
C LYS A 27 7.73 5.26 -17.04
N LYS A 28 8.98 5.04 -16.62
CA LYS A 28 9.28 4.18 -15.47
C LYS A 28 9.42 5.02 -14.19
N PRO A 29 9.26 4.44 -12.99
CA PRO A 29 9.55 5.14 -11.74
C PRO A 29 10.91 5.80 -11.77
N LEU A 30 10.97 7.10 -11.50
CA LEU A 30 12.19 7.89 -11.50
C LEU A 30 12.46 8.42 -10.10
N PHE A 31 13.67 8.15 -9.62
CA PHE A 31 14.22 8.67 -8.39
C PHE A 31 15.40 9.56 -8.72
N LEU A 32 15.49 10.70 -8.04
CA LEU A 32 16.61 11.63 -8.10
C LEU A 32 17.33 11.59 -6.75
N ALA A 33 18.64 11.39 -6.77
CA ALA A 33 19.44 11.31 -5.55
C ALA A 33 20.78 12.02 -5.74
N GLY A 34 21.29 12.62 -4.67
CA GLY A 34 22.60 13.23 -4.64
C GLY A 34 22.67 14.53 -3.87
N ASP A 35 23.81 15.18 -4.00
CA ASP A 35 24.07 16.50 -3.47
C ASP A 35 23.39 17.56 -4.34
N MET A 36 22.40 18.24 -3.76
CA MET A 36 21.66 19.33 -4.42
C MET A 36 22.30 20.69 -4.17
N ASN A 37 23.30 20.78 -3.28
CA ASN A 37 23.93 22.03 -2.84
C ASN A 37 22.92 23.11 -2.43
N ALA A 38 21.80 22.68 -1.80
CA ALA A 38 20.68 23.55 -1.48
C ALA A 38 20.02 23.09 -0.17
N GLU A 39 19.83 24.02 0.74
CA GLU A 39 19.12 23.82 2.02
C GLU A 39 17.61 23.62 1.82
N PRO A 40 16.90 22.98 2.77
CA PRO A 40 15.46 22.66 2.66
C PRO A 40 14.57 23.87 2.36
N GLU A 41 14.93 25.05 2.90
CA GLU A 41 14.14 26.27 2.75
C GLU A 41 14.50 27.10 1.50
N SER A 42 15.48 26.66 0.69
CA SER A 42 15.87 27.34 -0.52
C SER A 42 14.78 27.35 -1.59
N ASP A 43 14.79 28.35 -2.46
CA ASP A 43 13.84 28.43 -3.56
C ASP A 43 14.00 27.26 -4.54
N PHE A 44 15.22 26.75 -4.71
CA PHE A 44 15.48 25.57 -5.51
C PHE A 44 14.73 24.32 -4.97
N ILE A 45 14.82 24.03 -3.67
CA ILE A 45 14.11 22.87 -3.06
C ILE A 45 12.60 23.05 -3.12
N LYS A 46 12.09 24.27 -2.91
CA LYS A 46 10.65 24.55 -3.10
C LYS A 46 10.18 24.31 -4.53
N GLU A 47 10.99 24.71 -5.52
CA GLU A 47 10.68 24.46 -6.95
C GLU A 47 10.76 22.97 -7.28
N LEU A 48 11.79 22.27 -6.81
CA LEU A 48 11.94 20.81 -6.96
C LEU A 48 10.73 20.07 -6.40
N GLN A 49 10.22 20.49 -5.25
CA GLN A 49 9.07 19.86 -4.58
C GLN A 49 7.75 19.99 -5.35
N LYS A 50 7.64 20.84 -6.38
CA LYS A 50 6.44 20.86 -7.23
C LYS A 50 6.29 19.53 -8.00
N ASP A 51 7.38 18.98 -8.53
CA ASP A 51 7.41 17.79 -9.37
C ASP A 51 7.92 16.54 -8.67
N PHE A 52 8.63 16.70 -7.54
CA PHE A 52 9.20 15.62 -6.76
C PHE A 52 8.68 15.60 -5.33
N GLN A 53 8.61 14.40 -4.77
CA GLN A 53 8.43 14.16 -3.34
C GLN A 53 9.80 13.85 -2.73
N ILE A 54 10.24 14.65 -1.75
CA ILE A 54 11.43 14.34 -0.95
C ILE A 54 11.12 13.12 -0.09
N LEU A 55 11.98 12.12 -0.14
CA LEU A 55 11.88 10.85 0.58
C LEU A 55 12.85 10.78 1.76
N SER A 56 14.02 11.42 1.66
CA SER A 56 14.98 11.58 2.76
C SER A 56 14.44 12.50 3.84
N ASN A 57 15.01 12.44 5.05
CA ASN A 57 14.59 13.32 6.14
C ASN A 57 15.29 14.68 6.06
N PRO A 58 14.60 15.78 5.71
CA PRO A 58 15.22 17.09 5.56
C PRO A 58 15.65 17.74 6.89
N GLU A 59 15.19 17.21 8.04
CA GLU A 59 15.60 17.69 9.37
C GLU A 59 16.91 17.10 9.87
N LYS A 60 17.52 16.19 9.11
CA LYS A 60 18.77 15.51 9.45
C LYS A 60 19.90 15.97 8.53
N HIS A 61 20.86 16.68 9.13
CA HIS A 61 22.00 17.22 8.42
C HIS A 61 22.92 16.15 7.86
N THR A 62 23.51 16.43 6.71
CA THR A 62 24.37 15.52 5.96
C THR A 62 25.80 16.04 5.79
N TYR A 63 26.01 17.35 5.90
CA TYR A 63 27.30 18.01 5.68
C TYR A 63 27.64 19.00 6.78
N PRO A 64 28.94 19.19 7.14
CA PRO A 64 30.06 18.27 6.87
C PRO A 64 29.97 16.99 7.71
N ALA A 65 30.51 15.88 7.20
CA ALA A 65 30.31 14.56 7.83
C ALA A 65 30.78 14.45 9.29
N PRO A 66 31.88 15.07 9.74
CA PRO A 66 32.30 14.98 11.14
C PRO A 66 31.33 15.65 12.12
N ASP A 67 30.76 16.81 11.74
CA ASP A 67 29.82 17.60 12.58
C ASP A 67 28.77 18.26 11.66
N PRO A 68 27.74 17.52 11.24
CA PRO A 68 26.79 18.00 10.24
C PRO A 68 25.94 19.18 10.71
N LYS A 69 25.87 20.19 9.87
CA LYS A 69 25.12 21.43 10.11
C LYS A 69 24.16 21.80 8.98
N GLU A 70 24.34 21.18 7.81
CA GLU A 70 23.58 21.48 6.59
C GLU A 70 22.93 20.21 6.04
N THR A 71 21.74 20.36 5.46
CA THR A 71 21.04 19.30 4.72
C THR A 71 21.07 19.67 3.25
N ILE A 72 21.97 19.09 2.51
CA ILE A 72 22.17 19.37 1.08
C ILE A 72 22.06 18.12 0.19
N ASP A 73 22.00 16.94 0.81
CA ASP A 73 21.84 15.66 0.14
C ASP A 73 20.40 15.17 0.24
N TYR A 74 19.82 14.76 -0.87
CA TYR A 74 18.44 14.31 -0.94
C TYR A 74 18.25 13.05 -1.77
N ILE A 75 17.20 12.29 -1.41
CA ILE A 75 16.57 11.29 -2.25
C ILE A 75 15.14 11.74 -2.48
N ALA A 76 14.75 11.87 -3.73
CA ALA A 76 13.42 12.31 -4.13
C ALA A 76 12.83 11.40 -5.21
N ALA A 77 11.51 11.29 -5.24
CA ALA A 77 10.76 10.53 -6.23
C ALA A 77 9.91 11.45 -7.09
N SER A 78 9.87 11.22 -8.40
CA SER A 78 8.98 11.94 -9.29
C SER A 78 7.52 11.66 -8.94
N LYS A 79 6.72 12.70 -8.71
CA LYS A 79 5.28 12.58 -8.42
C LYS A 79 4.48 12.04 -9.60
N GLN A 80 4.98 12.21 -10.81
CA GLN A 80 4.31 11.79 -12.04
C GLN A 80 4.33 10.28 -12.23
N ASN A 81 5.49 9.64 -12.00
CA ASN A 81 5.71 8.25 -12.40
C ASN A 81 6.29 7.34 -11.31
N ALA A 82 6.70 7.87 -10.16
CA ALA A 82 7.12 7.08 -9.02
C ALA A 82 6.00 6.97 -7.98
N THR A 83 4.99 6.15 -8.27
CA THR A 83 3.83 5.90 -7.41
C THR A 83 3.77 4.45 -6.96
N GLY A 84 2.88 4.12 -6.02
CA GLY A 84 2.67 2.74 -5.56
C GLY A 84 3.79 2.23 -4.65
N PHE A 85 4.37 3.08 -3.82
CA PHE A 85 5.32 2.71 -2.79
C PHE A 85 5.06 3.46 -1.48
N ALA A 86 5.61 2.93 -0.39
CA ALA A 86 5.67 3.61 0.90
C ALA A 86 7.13 3.74 1.36
N VAL A 87 7.46 4.87 1.98
CA VAL A 87 8.73 5.04 2.70
C VAL A 87 8.61 4.32 4.04
N ILE A 88 9.41 3.29 4.24
CA ILE A 88 9.47 2.49 5.47
C ILE A 88 10.40 3.16 6.47
N SER A 89 11.59 3.56 6.01
CA SER A 89 12.56 4.31 6.82
C SER A 89 13.33 5.31 5.95
N ALA A 90 13.75 6.41 6.57
CA ALA A 90 14.67 7.38 5.99
C ALA A 90 15.64 7.84 7.09
N ARG A 91 16.93 7.71 6.87
CA ARG A 91 17.94 8.04 7.85
C ARG A 91 19.22 8.55 7.22
N VAL A 92 19.95 9.40 7.95
CA VAL A 92 21.34 9.72 7.70
C VAL A 92 22.19 8.70 8.43
N VAL A 93 23.14 8.09 7.73
CA VAL A 93 24.05 7.10 8.32
C VAL A 93 25.18 7.86 9.05
N ASN A 94 25.44 7.48 10.28
CA ASN A 94 26.50 8.10 11.07
C ASN A 94 27.87 7.50 10.67
N GLU A 95 28.39 7.92 9.51
CA GLU A 95 29.68 7.52 8.97
C GLU A 95 30.48 8.78 8.58
N PRO A 96 31.36 9.26 9.48
CA PRO A 96 32.10 10.51 9.24
C PRO A 96 33.38 10.35 8.44
N MET A 97 33.81 9.12 8.13
CA MET A 97 35.14 8.85 7.55
C MET A 97 35.10 8.50 6.06
N ALA A 98 33.96 8.06 5.54
CA ALA A 98 33.84 7.57 4.17
C ALA A 98 33.84 8.70 3.12
N SER A 99 33.38 9.91 3.53
CA SER A 99 33.27 11.10 2.68
C SER A 99 33.14 12.33 3.59
N ASP A 100 33.27 13.51 3.04
CA ASP A 100 32.91 14.77 3.68
C ASP A 100 31.38 14.98 3.82
N HIS A 101 30.57 14.13 3.16
CA HIS A 101 29.12 14.03 3.35
C HIS A 101 28.73 12.72 4.05
N ARG A 102 27.73 12.77 4.91
CA ARG A 102 27.13 11.56 5.50
C ARG A 102 26.20 10.88 4.50
N PRO A 103 26.28 9.54 4.36
CA PRO A 103 25.38 8.82 3.49
C PRO A 103 23.93 8.93 3.95
N ILE A 104 23.00 9.05 3.00
CA ILE A 104 21.56 8.98 3.24
C ILE A 104 21.01 7.64 2.76
N LEU A 105 20.09 7.05 3.52
CA LEU A 105 19.44 5.80 3.19
C LEU A 105 17.94 5.97 3.28
N VAL A 106 17.24 5.58 2.22
CA VAL A 106 15.77 5.49 2.20
C VAL A 106 15.38 4.07 1.82
N GLU A 107 14.56 3.47 2.65
CA GLU A 107 13.98 2.14 2.42
C GLU A 107 12.55 2.26 1.94
N LEU A 108 12.26 1.64 0.80
CA LEU A 108 10.96 1.70 0.15
C LEU A 108 10.32 0.31 0.09
N ARG A 109 9.00 0.27 0.24
CA ARG A 109 8.17 -0.91 -0.07
C ARG A 109 7.28 -0.59 -1.25
N THR A 110 7.35 -1.39 -2.30
CA THR A 110 6.50 -1.28 -3.49
C THR A 110 5.21 -2.06 -3.31
N ALA A 111 4.13 -1.59 -3.95
CA ALA A 111 2.84 -2.25 -3.94
C ALA A 111 2.85 -3.56 -4.76
N GLU A 112 2.16 -4.58 -4.25
CA GLU A 112 1.91 -5.82 -4.98
C GLU A 112 0.94 -5.56 -6.14
N LYS A 113 1.07 -6.32 -7.23
CA LYS A 113 0.15 -6.23 -8.35
C LYS A 113 -1.26 -6.67 -7.93
N ALA A 114 -2.29 -5.96 -8.40
CA ALA A 114 -3.67 -6.21 -8.00
C ALA A 114 -4.12 -7.65 -8.27
N ASP A 115 -3.68 -8.25 -9.39
CA ASP A 115 -3.97 -9.64 -9.78
C ASP A 115 -3.29 -10.69 -8.90
N LYS A 116 -2.31 -10.30 -8.07
CA LYS A 116 -1.57 -11.18 -7.14
C LYS A 116 -1.96 -10.99 -5.67
N ILE A 117 -2.86 -10.08 -5.36
CA ILE A 117 -3.27 -9.81 -3.97
C ILE A 117 -4.05 -10.99 -3.38
N PHE A 118 -4.95 -11.63 -4.14
CA PHE A 118 -5.68 -12.80 -3.66
C PHE A 118 -4.82 -14.06 -3.68
N ARG A 119 -4.75 -14.75 -2.53
CA ARG A 119 -4.14 -16.07 -2.40
C ARG A 119 -5.15 -17.19 -2.66
N THR A 120 -6.39 -17.01 -2.15
CA THR A 120 -7.48 -17.96 -2.35
C THR A 120 -8.68 -17.27 -2.98
N LYS A 121 -9.55 -18.06 -3.62
CA LYS A 121 -10.90 -17.60 -3.96
C LYS A 121 -11.72 -17.43 -2.67
N PRO A 122 -12.71 -16.52 -2.62
CA PRO A 122 -13.61 -16.42 -1.49
C PRO A 122 -14.48 -17.69 -1.37
N TYR A 123 -14.75 -18.08 -0.13
CA TYR A 123 -15.63 -19.19 0.20
C TYR A 123 -16.53 -18.83 1.38
N LEU A 124 -17.64 -19.56 1.52
CA LEU A 124 -18.68 -19.28 2.51
C LEU A 124 -18.62 -20.28 3.65
N GLN A 125 -18.85 -19.80 4.87
CA GLN A 125 -18.92 -20.61 6.07
C GLN A 125 -20.07 -20.13 7.00
N ASN A 126 -20.48 -20.99 7.94
CA ASN A 126 -21.39 -20.70 9.02
C ASN A 126 -22.68 -19.99 8.58
N PRO A 127 -23.52 -20.65 7.75
CA PRO A 127 -24.86 -20.15 7.40
C PRO A 127 -25.81 -20.32 8.59
N VAL A 128 -25.61 -19.56 9.67
CA VAL A 128 -26.37 -19.67 10.92
C VAL A 128 -27.25 -18.44 11.09
N GLY A 129 -28.51 -18.69 11.47
CA GLY A 129 -29.52 -17.62 11.60
C GLY A 129 -29.74 -16.94 10.24
N ASN A 130 -29.81 -15.63 10.27
CA ASN A 130 -30.00 -14.79 9.08
C ASN A 130 -28.67 -14.20 8.54
N GLY A 131 -27.57 -14.95 8.61
CA GLY A 131 -26.28 -14.46 8.15
C GLY A 131 -25.36 -15.56 7.66
N ILE A 132 -24.28 -15.14 6.99
CA ILE A 132 -23.23 -15.99 6.42
C ILE A 132 -21.87 -15.34 6.60
N THR A 133 -20.83 -16.14 6.70
CA THR A 133 -19.45 -15.65 6.79
C THR A 133 -18.72 -15.86 5.47
N VAL A 134 -18.14 -14.81 4.93
CA VAL A 134 -17.26 -14.87 3.75
C VAL A 134 -15.81 -14.89 4.22
N MET A 135 -15.04 -15.85 3.71
CA MET A 135 -13.64 -16.04 4.06
C MET A 135 -12.76 -16.07 2.80
N TRP A 136 -11.56 -15.54 2.91
CA TRP A 136 -10.50 -15.62 1.88
C TRP A 136 -9.14 -15.25 2.48
N GLU A 137 -8.09 -15.52 1.73
CA GLU A 137 -6.73 -15.13 2.06
C GLU A 137 -6.14 -14.19 1.01
N THR A 138 -5.23 -13.31 1.48
CA THR A 138 -4.41 -12.44 0.64
C THR A 138 -2.93 -12.78 0.79
N THR A 139 -2.13 -12.50 -0.23
CA THR A 139 -0.67 -12.66 -0.22
C THR A 139 0.02 -11.60 0.65
N VAL A 140 -0.59 -10.43 0.75
CA VAL A 140 -0.10 -9.25 1.50
C VAL A 140 -1.10 -8.82 2.56
N PRO A 141 -0.66 -8.18 3.65
CA PRO A 141 -1.57 -7.58 4.62
C PRO A 141 -2.48 -6.59 3.95
N SER A 142 -3.79 -6.67 4.22
CA SER A 142 -4.80 -5.89 3.51
C SER A 142 -5.88 -5.34 4.42
N TYR A 143 -6.48 -4.23 4.02
CA TYR A 143 -7.76 -3.74 4.44
C TYR A 143 -8.84 -4.33 3.54
N CYS A 144 -9.86 -4.98 4.11
CA CYS A 144 -10.80 -5.77 3.35
C CYS A 144 -12.26 -5.47 3.66
N TRP A 145 -13.12 -5.71 2.67
CA TRP A 145 -14.57 -5.63 2.80
C TRP A 145 -15.25 -6.59 1.82
N VAL A 146 -16.51 -6.89 2.10
CA VAL A 146 -17.39 -7.60 1.18
C VAL A 146 -18.43 -6.62 0.66
N GLU A 147 -18.65 -6.60 -0.64
CA GLU A 147 -19.77 -5.93 -1.28
C GLU A 147 -20.81 -6.97 -1.62
N TYR A 148 -22.07 -6.77 -1.19
CA TYR A 148 -23.16 -7.74 -1.38
C TYR A 148 -24.51 -7.05 -1.60
N GLY A 149 -25.44 -7.76 -2.24
CA GLY A 149 -26.78 -7.25 -2.51
C GLY A 149 -27.64 -8.26 -3.25
N THR A 150 -28.92 -7.97 -3.41
CA THR A 150 -29.85 -8.80 -4.19
C THR A 150 -29.67 -8.61 -5.71
N ASP A 151 -28.96 -7.57 -6.10
CA ASP A 151 -28.50 -7.35 -7.46
C ASP A 151 -27.07 -6.76 -7.43
N THR A 152 -26.38 -6.74 -8.58
CA THR A 152 -24.99 -6.29 -8.70
C THR A 152 -24.83 -4.77 -8.85
N THR A 153 -25.92 -4.02 -8.91
CA THR A 153 -25.90 -2.56 -9.14
C THR A 153 -26.09 -1.77 -7.83
N ARG A 154 -26.76 -2.38 -6.84
CA ARG A 154 -26.99 -1.80 -5.52
C ARG A 154 -26.37 -2.69 -4.45
N LEU A 155 -25.17 -2.30 -4.00
CA LEU A 155 -24.39 -3.10 -3.10
C LEU A 155 -24.26 -2.42 -1.73
N GLU A 156 -24.45 -3.18 -0.69
CA GLU A 156 -24.06 -2.86 0.67
C GLU A 156 -22.62 -3.29 0.91
N ARG A 157 -22.02 -2.78 2.00
CA ARG A 157 -20.63 -3.10 2.35
C ARG A 157 -20.54 -3.61 3.77
N ALA A 158 -20.08 -4.85 3.92
CA ALA A 158 -19.75 -5.45 5.19
C ALA A 158 -18.24 -5.38 5.47
N ARG A 159 -17.87 -5.18 6.75
CA ARG A 159 -16.47 -5.16 7.24
C ARG A 159 -16.38 -5.97 8.51
N MET A 160 -15.17 -6.45 8.81
CA MET A 160 -14.90 -7.04 10.12
C MET A 160 -14.68 -5.92 11.13
N ILE A 161 -15.53 -5.86 12.16
CA ILE A 161 -15.43 -4.89 13.24
C ILE A 161 -15.25 -5.67 14.55
N VAL A 162 -14.23 -5.33 15.30
CA VAL A 162 -13.97 -5.87 16.64
C VAL A 162 -13.78 -4.69 17.59
N ASP A 163 -14.50 -4.69 18.69
CA ASP A 163 -14.48 -3.61 19.70
C ASP A 163 -14.63 -2.20 19.09
N GLY A 164 -15.52 -2.07 18.09
CA GLY A 164 -15.81 -0.82 17.39
C GLY A 164 -14.74 -0.40 16.37
N GLN A 165 -13.69 -1.18 16.17
CA GLN A 165 -12.63 -0.90 15.22
C GLN A 165 -12.69 -1.83 14.01
N VAL A 166 -12.46 -1.27 12.83
CA VAL A 166 -12.35 -2.06 11.60
C VAL A 166 -11.03 -2.82 11.63
N VAL A 167 -11.11 -4.14 11.53
CA VAL A 167 -9.93 -5.01 11.43
C VAL A 167 -9.28 -4.83 10.06
N CYS A 168 -7.99 -4.56 10.06
CA CYS A 168 -7.18 -4.40 8.87
C CYS A 168 -5.74 -4.90 9.11
N ASN A 169 -4.92 -4.88 8.06
CA ASN A 169 -3.52 -5.35 8.12
C ASN A 169 -3.36 -6.86 8.37
N ASN A 170 -4.36 -7.65 7.99
CA ASN A 170 -4.36 -9.11 8.09
C ASN A 170 -4.23 -9.73 6.69
N LYS A 171 -3.85 -11.01 6.64
CA LYS A 171 -3.85 -11.83 5.43
C LYS A 171 -5.01 -12.81 5.36
N LEU A 172 -5.52 -13.25 6.51
CA LEU A 172 -6.74 -14.06 6.61
C LEU A 172 -7.93 -13.14 6.92
N HIS A 173 -8.95 -13.20 6.10
CA HIS A 173 -10.13 -12.34 6.20
C HIS A 173 -11.35 -13.19 6.50
N LYS A 174 -12.14 -12.73 7.48
CA LYS A 174 -13.37 -13.35 7.95
C LYS A 174 -14.40 -12.26 8.17
N ILE A 175 -15.36 -12.12 7.25
CA ILE A 175 -16.37 -11.07 7.34
C ILE A 175 -17.75 -11.70 7.41
N ARG A 176 -18.49 -11.41 8.49
CA ARG A 176 -19.86 -11.81 8.68
C ARG A 176 -20.80 -10.82 8.00
N ILE A 177 -21.77 -11.34 7.27
CA ILE A 177 -22.90 -10.59 6.72
C ILE A 177 -24.13 -11.07 7.49
N ASP A 178 -24.82 -10.18 8.17
CA ASP A 178 -26.03 -10.46 8.94
C ASP A 178 -27.22 -9.70 8.36
N GLY A 179 -28.43 -10.00 8.85
CA GLY A 179 -29.66 -9.34 8.41
C GLY A 179 -30.18 -9.82 7.05
N LEU A 180 -29.68 -10.96 6.57
CA LEU A 180 -30.10 -11.55 5.31
C LEU A 180 -31.46 -12.22 5.43
N GLN A 181 -32.24 -12.29 4.35
CA GLN A 181 -33.51 -12.98 4.29
C GLN A 181 -33.32 -14.42 3.83
N PRO A 182 -33.82 -15.43 4.59
CA PRO A 182 -33.80 -16.82 4.17
C PRO A 182 -34.56 -17.01 2.84
N GLY A 183 -34.02 -17.87 1.96
CA GLY A 183 -34.54 -18.13 0.62
C GLY A 183 -34.23 -17.06 -0.43
N GLN A 184 -33.71 -15.89 -0.02
CA GLN A 184 -33.36 -14.84 -0.93
C GLN A 184 -31.98 -15.12 -1.53
N LYS A 185 -31.83 -14.90 -2.85
CA LYS A 185 -30.56 -14.96 -3.58
C LYS A 185 -29.79 -13.65 -3.38
N TYR A 186 -28.50 -13.76 -3.08
CA TYR A 186 -27.57 -12.66 -2.94
C TYR A 186 -26.36 -12.82 -3.86
N TYR A 187 -25.88 -11.70 -4.38
CA TYR A 187 -24.60 -11.59 -5.07
C TYR A 187 -23.59 -10.95 -4.13
N TYR A 188 -22.33 -11.40 -4.18
CA TYR A 188 -21.26 -10.81 -3.40
C TYR A 188 -19.94 -10.84 -4.16
N ARG A 189 -19.06 -9.92 -3.79
CA ARG A 189 -17.63 -9.95 -4.15
C ARG A 189 -16.78 -9.51 -2.97
N VAL A 190 -15.54 -9.98 -2.92
CA VAL A 190 -14.57 -9.54 -1.93
C VAL A 190 -13.64 -8.50 -2.52
N CYS A 191 -13.28 -7.52 -1.70
CA CYS A 191 -12.38 -6.46 -2.04
C CYS A 191 -11.24 -6.43 -1.01
N SER A 192 -10.01 -6.30 -1.49
CA SER A 192 -8.81 -6.24 -0.65
C SER A 192 -7.90 -5.13 -1.13
N GLN A 193 -7.58 -4.20 -0.25
CA GLN A 193 -6.64 -3.12 -0.49
C GLN A 193 -5.38 -3.37 0.33
N GLU A 194 -4.24 -3.51 -0.35
CA GLU A 194 -2.95 -3.74 0.30
C GLU A 194 -2.61 -2.64 1.31
N MET A 195 -2.01 -3.03 2.43
CA MET A 195 -1.45 -2.13 3.44
C MET A 195 0.08 -2.12 3.30
N LEU A 196 0.63 -1.11 2.65
CA LEU A 196 2.08 -0.93 2.50
C LEU A 196 2.74 -0.55 3.81
N LEU A 197 2.08 0.31 4.58
CA LEU A 197 2.54 0.75 5.90
C LEU A 197 1.35 0.82 6.85
N TYR A 198 1.49 0.23 8.03
CA TYR A 198 0.51 0.27 9.10
C TYR A 198 1.17 0.70 10.41
N GLN A 199 0.99 1.95 10.77
CA GLN A 199 1.47 2.57 12.00
C GLN A 199 0.33 3.33 12.69
N ALA A 200 0.50 3.65 13.98
CA ALA A 200 -0.54 4.30 14.78
C ALA A 200 -1.12 5.56 14.10
N TYR A 201 -0.26 6.42 13.58
CA TYR A 201 -0.64 7.71 12.98
C TYR A 201 -0.47 7.78 11.46
N LYS A 202 0.09 6.74 10.83
CA LYS A 202 0.36 6.73 9.39
C LYS A 202 -0.04 5.39 8.79
N LYS A 203 -0.92 5.43 7.81
CA LYS A 203 -1.28 4.27 6.98
C LYS A 203 -1.06 4.62 5.52
N VAL A 204 -0.43 3.72 4.78
CA VAL A 204 -0.23 3.87 3.34
C VAL A 204 -0.79 2.63 2.67
N PHE A 205 -1.66 2.86 1.70
CA PHE A 205 -2.32 1.82 0.95
C PHE A 205 -1.62 1.60 -0.38
N GLY A 206 -1.58 0.35 -0.81
CA GLY A 206 -1.18 -0.08 -2.13
C GLY A 206 -2.37 -0.29 -3.05
N ASN A 207 -2.23 -1.24 -3.97
CA ASN A 207 -3.25 -1.57 -4.95
C ASN A 207 -4.48 -2.23 -4.31
N THR A 208 -5.62 -2.09 -5.00
CA THR A 208 -6.88 -2.74 -4.62
C THR A 208 -7.20 -3.84 -5.62
N ALA A 209 -7.53 -5.03 -5.10
CA ALA A 209 -8.05 -6.15 -5.87
C ALA A 209 -9.53 -6.36 -5.55
N GLN A 210 -10.30 -6.79 -6.57
CA GLN A 210 -11.70 -7.17 -6.43
C GLN A 210 -11.89 -8.55 -7.07
N SER A 211 -12.63 -9.44 -6.41
CA SER A 211 -13.02 -10.71 -7.02
C SER A 211 -14.13 -10.51 -8.06
N THR A 212 -14.34 -11.49 -8.89
CA THR A 212 -15.60 -11.63 -9.63
C THR A 212 -16.77 -11.79 -8.67
N PHE A 213 -17.99 -11.50 -9.12
CA PHE A 213 -19.17 -11.79 -8.34
C PHE A 213 -19.37 -13.30 -8.19
N SER A 214 -19.76 -13.69 -7.00
CA SER A 214 -20.29 -14.99 -6.65
C SER A 214 -21.72 -14.83 -6.10
N GLU A 215 -22.48 -15.92 -6.02
CA GLU A 215 -23.84 -15.89 -5.51
C GLU A 215 -24.05 -16.95 -4.44
N PHE A 216 -25.02 -16.73 -3.58
CA PHE A 216 -25.53 -17.71 -2.64
C PHE A 216 -27.02 -17.45 -2.34
N THR A 217 -27.69 -18.48 -1.83
CA THR A 217 -29.04 -18.38 -1.27
C THR A 217 -28.97 -18.87 0.18
N LEU A 218 -29.48 -18.09 1.13
CA LEU A 218 -29.51 -18.51 2.51
C LEU A 218 -30.58 -19.61 2.69
N PRO A 219 -30.27 -20.74 3.38
CA PRO A 219 -31.27 -21.79 3.62
C PRO A 219 -32.49 -21.25 4.34
N VAL A 220 -33.65 -21.81 4.02
CA VAL A 220 -34.91 -21.59 4.79
C VAL A 220 -34.98 -22.60 5.93
N ALA A 221 -35.69 -22.23 7.02
CA ALA A 221 -35.74 -23.03 8.25
C ALA A 221 -36.34 -24.44 8.05
N ASP A 222 -37.24 -24.61 7.08
CA ASP A 222 -37.95 -25.86 6.82
C ASP A 222 -37.38 -26.64 5.61
N THR A 223 -36.07 -26.61 5.43
CA THR A 223 -35.42 -27.37 4.35
C THR A 223 -35.39 -28.86 4.70
N GLU A 224 -36.08 -29.70 3.91
CA GLU A 224 -36.17 -31.15 4.12
C GLU A 224 -34.84 -31.88 3.93
N SER A 225 -33.91 -31.29 3.19
CA SER A 225 -32.61 -31.88 2.96
C SER A 225 -31.52 -30.81 2.81
N PHE A 226 -30.30 -31.12 3.27
CA PHE A 226 -29.12 -30.29 3.07
C PHE A 226 -27.89 -31.19 2.82
N THR A 227 -26.89 -30.63 2.15
CA THR A 227 -25.59 -31.27 1.97
C THR A 227 -24.55 -30.48 2.75
N ALA A 228 -23.79 -31.16 3.60
CA ALA A 228 -22.65 -30.58 4.31
C ALA A 228 -21.37 -31.31 3.93
N ILE A 229 -20.29 -30.56 3.79
CA ILE A 229 -18.94 -31.12 3.62
C ILE A 229 -18.17 -30.81 4.90
N VAL A 230 -17.68 -31.86 5.55
CA VAL A 230 -16.86 -31.75 6.75
C VAL A 230 -15.46 -32.28 6.42
N PHE A 231 -14.45 -31.46 6.68
CA PHE A 231 -13.05 -31.84 6.56
C PHE A 231 -12.47 -31.97 7.96
N ASN A 232 -11.92 -33.15 8.27
CA ASN A 232 -11.19 -33.38 9.51
C ASN A 232 -9.73 -33.69 9.19
N ASP A 233 -8.85 -33.17 10.03
CA ASP A 233 -7.43 -33.55 10.06
C ASP A 233 -6.73 -33.48 8.68
N LEU A 234 -6.87 -32.34 8.04
CA LEU A 234 -6.18 -32.10 6.75
C LEU A 234 -4.68 -31.89 7.00
N HIS A 235 -3.90 -32.92 6.74
CA HIS A 235 -2.45 -32.81 6.72
C HIS A 235 -1.99 -32.06 5.46
N GLN A 236 -1.29 -30.96 5.64
CA GLN A 236 -0.64 -30.25 4.54
C GLN A 236 0.67 -30.98 4.20
N HIS A 237 0.67 -31.81 3.15
CA HIS A 237 1.91 -32.26 2.54
C HIS A 237 2.48 -31.13 1.70
N THR A 238 3.62 -30.61 2.09
CA THR A 238 4.44 -29.75 1.22
C THR A 238 4.87 -30.61 0.02
N LEU A 239 4.31 -30.31 -1.14
CA LEU A 239 4.89 -30.82 -2.40
C LEU A 239 6.24 -30.14 -2.54
N SER A 240 7.31 -30.90 -2.39
CA SER A 240 8.70 -30.52 -2.65
C SER A 240 8.94 -30.24 -4.13
#